data_8c8b70695f515ac38e83d9ed9a3c0473
#
_entry.id   8c8b70695f515ac38e83d9ed9a3c0473
#
_cell.length_a   1.000
_cell.length_b   1.000
_cell.length_c   1.000
_cell.angle_alpha   90.00
_cell.angle_beta   90.00
_cell.angle_gamma   90.00
#
_symmetry.space_group_name_H-M   'P 1'
#
loop_
_entity.id
_entity.type
_entity.pdbx_description
1 polymer ?
#
loop_
_entity_poly.entity_id
_entity_poly.type
_entity_poly.pdbx_seq_one_letter_code
_entity_poly.pdbx_strand_id
1 'polypeptide(L)'
;TIFVSEVTSPDDVPQMLQELGKMCNKESVGIELAAKCRESLDSLAQRESTTRTVPLIWHEPLMAVSPSKYPGAILTAVGFDVVDTEPQGNGYPEISIREFIEHEIELILLTSEPHNFSTEEGISIAEKIVSAGGVSPEVIHIDGEDLTWFGSRTASALSKLADFRTHVFKTMSK
;
A
#
# COMPACT_ATOMS: atom_id res chain seq x y z
N THR A 1 -6.84 9.03 -30.53
CA THR A 1 -7.36 7.91 -29.69
C THR A 1 -6.88 8.15 -28.27
N ILE A 2 -7.78 8.06 -27.30
CA ILE A 2 -7.46 8.14 -25.88
C ILE A 2 -7.52 6.70 -25.36
N PHE A 3 -6.51 6.28 -24.60
CA PHE A 3 -6.50 5.04 -23.84
C PHE A 3 -6.77 5.38 -22.36
N VAL A 4 -7.71 4.67 -21.77
CA VAL A 4 -8.01 4.78 -20.36
C VAL A 4 -7.84 3.39 -19.76
N SER A 5 -6.95 3.27 -18.77
CA SER A 5 -6.81 2.06 -17.96
C SER A 5 -7.29 2.34 -16.55
N GLU A 6 -7.98 1.38 -15.97
CA GLU A 6 -8.30 1.37 -14.55
C GLU A 6 -7.44 0.28 -13.90
N VAL A 7 -6.56 0.70 -12.97
CA VAL A 7 -5.66 -0.18 -12.23
C VAL A 7 -5.91 0.06 -10.75
N THR A 8 -6.60 -0.88 -10.13
CA THR A 8 -6.98 -0.82 -8.71
C THR A 8 -6.21 -1.83 -7.86
N SER A 9 -5.62 -2.83 -8.52
CA SER A 9 -4.83 -3.86 -7.87
C SER A 9 -3.58 -4.23 -8.69
N PRO A 10 -2.57 -4.88 -8.10
CA PRO A 10 -1.42 -5.37 -8.86
C PRO A 10 -1.79 -6.45 -9.90
N ASP A 11 -2.93 -7.13 -9.74
CA ASP A 11 -3.43 -8.12 -10.69
C ASP A 11 -3.89 -7.50 -12.02
N ASP A 12 -4.25 -6.21 -12.03
CA ASP A 12 -4.68 -5.50 -13.25
C ASP A 12 -3.49 -5.10 -14.13
N VAL A 13 -2.29 -4.98 -13.52
CA VAL A 13 -1.09 -4.46 -14.18
C VAL A 13 -0.64 -5.29 -15.39
N PRO A 14 -0.61 -6.64 -15.34
CA PRO A 14 -0.22 -7.44 -16.49
C PRO A 14 -1.06 -7.18 -17.74
N GLN A 15 -2.36 -7.04 -17.59
CA GLN A 15 -3.24 -6.75 -18.73
C GLN A 15 -2.95 -5.35 -19.28
N MET A 16 -2.88 -4.34 -18.43
CA MET A 16 -2.56 -2.96 -18.81
C MET A 16 -1.24 -2.87 -19.59
N LEU A 17 -0.19 -3.58 -19.13
CA LEU A 17 1.11 -3.61 -19.82
C LEU A 17 1.03 -4.23 -21.22
N GLN A 18 0.24 -5.29 -21.41
CA GLN A 18 0.04 -5.89 -22.72
C GLN A 18 -0.70 -4.95 -23.68
N GLU A 19 -1.73 -4.27 -23.20
CA GLU A 19 -2.50 -3.30 -23.99
C GLU A 19 -1.64 -2.10 -24.40
N LEU A 20 -0.86 -1.54 -23.47
CA LEU A 20 0.11 -0.48 -23.79
C LEU A 20 1.16 -0.92 -24.79
N GLY A 21 1.66 -2.15 -24.66
CA GLY A 21 2.62 -2.73 -25.62
C GLY A 21 2.07 -2.77 -27.04
N LYS A 22 0.81 -3.19 -27.22
CA LYS A 22 0.11 -3.18 -28.52
C LYS A 22 -0.03 -1.76 -29.07
N MET A 23 -0.49 -0.84 -28.24
CA MET A 23 -0.70 0.56 -28.65
C MET A 23 0.59 1.25 -29.09
N CYS A 24 1.71 0.94 -28.44
CA CYS A 24 3.03 1.49 -28.74
C CYS A 24 3.79 0.74 -29.84
N ASN A 25 3.19 -0.27 -30.49
CA ASN A 25 3.87 -1.18 -31.42
C ASN A 25 5.10 -1.87 -30.77
N LYS A 26 4.98 -2.20 -29.49
CA LYS A 26 5.98 -2.87 -28.65
C LYS A 26 5.38 -4.10 -27.95
N GLU A 27 4.60 -4.88 -28.69
CA GLU A 27 3.80 -5.98 -28.13
C GLU A 27 4.68 -7.00 -27.37
N SER A 28 5.83 -7.37 -27.92
CA SER A 28 6.76 -8.30 -27.24
C SER A 28 7.24 -7.78 -25.88
N VAL A 29 7.53 -6.47 -25.79
CA VAL A 29 7.94 -5.83 -24.53
C VAL A 29 6.79 -5.83 -23.51
N GLY A 30 5.57 -5.52 -23.96
CA GLY A 30 4.38 -5.55 -23.11
C GLY A 30 4.11 -6.96 -22.55
N ILE A 31 4.27 -7.99 -23.39
CA ILE A 31 4.13 -9.40 -22.98
C ILE A 31 5.20 -9.79 -21.95
N GLU A 32 6.47 -9.42 -22.19
CA GLU A 32 7.58 -9.72 -21.28
C GLU A 32 7.37 -9.07 -19.90
N LEU A 33 7.02 -7.78 -19.87
CA LEU A 33 6.77 -7.05 -18.62
C LEU A 33 5.56 -7.63 -17.86
N ALA A 34 4.50 -7.99 -18.58
CA ALA A 34 3.32 -8.63 -18.00
C ALA A 34 3.65 -10.01 -17.41
N ALA A 35 4.50 -10.79 -18.07
CA ALA A 35 4.95 -12.08 -17.57
C ALA A 35 5.75 -11.95 -16.27
N LYS A 36 6.70 -11.00 -16.22
CA LYS A 36 7.46 -10.69 -14.99
C LYS A 36 6.56 -10.27 -13.82
N CYS A 37 5.53 -9.48 -14.10
CA CYS A 37 4.59 -9.06 -13.07
C CYS A 37 3.79 -10.26 -12.53
N ARG A 38 3.27 -11.14 -13.41
CA ARG A 38 2.58 -12.38 -12.99
C ARG A 38 3.49 -13.30 -12.17
N GLU A 39 4.71 -13.53 -12.64
CA GLU A 39 5.68 -14.35 -11.91
C GLU A 39 5.93 -13.81 -10.50
N SER A 40 6.06 -12.48 -10.36
CA SER A 40 6.22 -11.86 -9.04
C SER A 40 4.99 -12.06 -8.16
N LEU A 41 3.77 -11.90 -8.71
CA LEU A 41 2.51 -12.16 -7.99
C LEU A 41 2.39 -13.62 -7.56
N ASP A 42 2.64 -14.55 -8.47
CA ASP A 42 2.57 -16.00 -8.21
C ASP A 42 3.61 -16.47 -7.17
N SER A 43 4.73 -15.76 -7.07
CA SER A 43 5.80 -16.05 -6.10
C SER A 43 5.51 -15.56 -4.69
N LEU A 44 4.50 -14.71 -4.50
CA LEU A 44 4.13 -14.22 -3.18
C LEU A 44 3.67 -15.38 -2.30
N ALA A 45 4.38 -15.61 -1.20
CA ALA A 45 3.92 -16.54 -0.20
C ALA A 45 2.59 -16.03 0.38
N GLN A 46 1.58 -16.88 0.40
CA GLN A 46 0.33 -16.59 1.10
C GLN A 46 0.64 -16.50 2.61
N ARG A 47 0.78 -15.27 3.07
CA ARG A 47 1.04 -14.95 4.47
C ARG A 47 -0.03 -13.97 4.92
N GLU A 48 -0.99 -14.46 5.65
CA GLU A 48 -1.98 -13.61 6.30
C GLU A 48 -1.35 -12.99 7.54
N SER A 49 -1.47 -11.67 7.68
CA SER A 49 -1.20 -10.95 8.92
C SER A 49 -2.52 -10.66 9.61
N THR A 50 -2.51 -10.69 10.92
CA THR A 50 -3.61 -10.19 11.75
C THR A 50 -3.33 -8.79 12.29
N THR A 51 -2.15 -8.23 12.00
CA THR A 51 -1.76 -6.88 12.44
C THR A 51 -2.50 -5.84 11.63
N ARG A 52 -3.41 -5.14 12.27
CA ARG A 52 -4.28 -4.13 11.66
C ARG A 52 -3.48 -2.92 11.23
N THR A 53 -3.37 -2.74 9.93
CA THR A 53 -2.43 -1.80 9.30
C THR A 53 -3.19 -0.68 8.58
N VAL A 54 -2.74 0.56 8.74
CA VAL A 54 -3.21 1.72 7.96
C VAL A 54 -2.04 2.40 7.27
N PRO A 55 -2.02 2.47 5.95
CA PRO A 55 -1.09 3.33 5.22
C PRO A 55 -1.63 4.77 5.18
N LEU A 56 -0.80 5.75 5.57
CA LEU A 56 -1.10 7.17 5.48
C LEU A 56 -0.36 7.80 4.30
N ILE A 57 -1.10 8.61 3.52
CA ILE A 57 -0.57 9.29 2.32
C ILE A 57 -0.59 10.81 2.44
N TRP A 58 -1.31 11.39 3.42
CA TRP A 58 -1.43 12.82 3.62
C TRP A 58 -1.58 13.17 5.10
N HIS A 59 -1.05 14.32 5.51
CA HIS A 59 -0.95 14.69 6.93
C HIS A 59 -2.06 15.64 7.41
N GLU A 60 -2.47 16.64 6.63
CA GLU A 60 -3.48 17.61 7.04
C GLU A 60 -4.53 17.82 5.94
N PRO A 61 -5.72 17.18 6.05
CA PRO A 61 -6.11 16.20 7.09
C PRO A 61 -5.33 14.88 6.95
N LEU A 62 -5.33 14.06 8.00
CA LEU A 62 -4.79 12.70 7.87
C LEU A 62 -5.63 11.90 6.89
N MET A 63 -5.00 11.36 5.84
CA MET A 63 -5.70 10.53 4.85
C MET A 63 -5.06 9.15 4.76
N ALA A 64 -5.90 8.14 4.84
CA ALA A 64 -5.54 6.73 4.68
C ALA A 64 -5.76 6.24 3.25
N VAL A 65 -5.32 5.02 2.96
CA VAL A 65 -5.60 4.32 1.70
C VAL A 65 -6.37 3.04 1.99
N SER A 66 -7.52 2.88 1.34
CA SER A 66 -8.33 1.65 1.37
C SER A 66 -7.66 0.52 0.59
N PRO A 67 -7.88 -0.76 0.98
CA PRO A 67 -7.46 -1.93 0.20
C PRO A 67 -8.12 -2.01 -1.19
N SER A 68 -9.16 -1.22 -1.46
CA SER A 68 -9.82 -1.11 -2.77
C SER A 68 -9.05 -0.27 -3.79
N LYS A 69 -7.95 0.38 -3.39
CA LYS A 69 -7.07 1.18 -4.26
C LYS A 69 -5.71 0.54 -4.40
N TYR A 70 -5.05 0.79 -5.52
CA TYR A 70 -3.78 0.14 -5.85
C TYR A 70 -2.75 0.15 -4.70
N PRO A 71 -2.49 1.28 -3.98
CA PRO A 71 -1.52 1.27 -2.89
C PRO A 71 -1.91 0.35 -1.71
N GLY A 72 -3.20 0.29 -1.37
CA GLY A 72 -3.70 -0.63 -0.35
C GLY A 72 -3.74 -2.08 -0.84
N ALA A 73 -4.14 -2.29 -2.11
CA ALA A 73 -4.22 -3.61 -2.71
C ALA A 73 -2.84 -4.29 -2.84
N ILE A 74 -1.78 -3.53 -3.20
CA ILE A 74 -0.43 -4.10 -3.28
C ILE A 74 0.10 -4.50 -1.89
N LEU A 75 -0.21 -3.72 -0.83
CA LEU A 75 0.12 -4.09 0.55
C LEU A 75 -0.63 -5.36 0.98
N THR A 76 -1.91 -5.45 0.64
CA THR A 76 -2.70 -6.67 0.89
C THR A 76 -2.12 -7.87 0.15
N ALA A 77 -1.73 -7.71 -1.12
CA ALA A 77 -1.12 -8.77 -1.91
C ALA A 77 0.17 -9.31 -1.28
N VAL A 78 1.00 -8.46 -0.67
CA VAL A 78 2.20 -8.90 0.05
C VAL A 78 1.93 -9.34 1.50
N GLY A 79 0.67 -9.33 1.94
CA GLY A 79 0.20 -9.93 3.19
C GLY A 79 0.13 -9.00 4.40
N PHE A 80 -0.10 -7.68 4.21
CA PHE A 80 -0.55 -6.79 5.29
C PHE A 80 -2.08 -6.89 5.45
N ASP A 81 -2.57 -6.77 6.67
CA ASP A 81 -4.00 -6.60 6.97
C ASP A 81 -4.37 -5.11 6.88
N VAL A 82 -4.58 -4.62 5.66
CA VAL A 82 -4.93 -3.21 5.42
C VAL A 82 -6.38 -2.98 5.79
N VAL A 83 -6.60 -2.16 6.82
CA VAL A 83 -7.94 -1.84 7.33
C VAL A 83 -8.64 -0.87 6.40
N ASP A 84 -9.88 -1.21 6.00
CA ASP A 84 -10.76 -0.29 5.28
C ASP A 84 -11.58 0.53 6.27
N THR A 85 -11.19 1.79 6.44
CA THR A 85 -11.86 2.71 7.38
C THR A 85 -13.13 3.34 6.80
N GLU A 86 -13.33 3.29 5.48
CA GLU A 86 -14.53 3.82 4.80
C GLU A 86 -14.90 2.95 3.58
N PRO A 87 -15.50 1.75 3.77
CA PRO A 87 -15.75 0.79 2.67
C PRO A 87 -16.64 1.31 1.55
N GLN A 88 -17.47 2.33 1.80
CA GLN A 88 -18.36 2.96 0.82
C GLN A 88 -17.78 4.25 0.22
N GLY A 89 -16.56 4.64 0.63
CA GLY A 89 -15.90 5.86 0.20
C GLY A 89 -15.18 5.75 -1.14
N ASN A 90 -14.39 6.78 -1.44
CA ASN A 90 -13.59 6.87 -2.67
C ASN A 90 -12.27 6.10 -2.62
N GLY A 91 -11.97 5.46 -1.48
CA GLY A 91 -10.75 4.69 -1.23
C GLY A 91 -9.56 5.51 -0.70
N TYR A 92 -9.77 6.78 -0.42
CA TYR A 92 -8.81 7.70 0.22
C TYR A 92 -9.50 8.47 1.34
N PRO A 93 -9.92 7.78 2.43
CA PRO A 93 -10.66 8.41 3.51
C PRO A 93 -9.78 9.34 4.34
N GLU A 94 -10.38 10.42 4.84
CA GLU A 94 -9.85 11.10 6.01
C GLU A 94 -9.99 10.18 7.22
N ILE A 95 -8.97 10.13 8.07
CA ILE A 95 -8.99 9.31 9.28
C ILE A 95 -8.71 10.17 10.52
N SER A 96 -9.59 10.10 11.50
CA SER A 96 -9.46 10.78 12.79
C SER A 96 -8.70 9.92 13.80
N ILE A 97 -8.14 10.56 14.82
CA ILE A 97 -7.49 9.85 15.95
C ILE A 97 -8.44 8.83 16.60
N ARG A 98 -9.73 9.13 16.65
CA ARG A 98 -10.74 8.22 17.21
C ARG A 98 -10.87 6.94 16.39
N GLU A 99 -10.83 7.04 15.05
CA GLU A 99 -10.94 5.89 14.16
C GLU A 99 -9.73 4.95 14.27
N PHE A 100 -8.52 5.46 14.54
CA PHE A 100 -7.38 4.59 14.87
C PHE A 100 -7.66 3.70 16.07
N ILE A 101 -8.36 4.24 17.08
CA ILE A 101 -8.73 3.49 18.30
C ILE A 101 -9.87 2.52 18.00
N GLU A 102 -10.93 2.97 17.34
CA GLU A 102 -12.11 2.16 17.01
C GLU A 102 -11.77 0.98 16.11
N HIS A 103 -10.84 1.16 15.18
CA HIS A 103 -10.33 0.10 14.31
C HIS A 103 -9.16 -0.68 14.92
N GLU A 104 -8.75 -0.40 16.16
CA GLU A 104 -7.65 -1.10 16.85
C GLU A 104 -6.37 -1.17 15.98
N ILE A 105 -5.96 -0.03 15.40
CA ILE A 105 -4.80 0.01 14.49
C ILE A 105 -3.52 -0.25 15.29
N GLU A 106 -2.76 -1.25 14.84
CA GLU A 106 -1.51 -1.69 15.46
C GLU A 106 -0.28 -1.20 14.72
N LEU A 107 -0.42 -0.96 13.40
CA LEU A 107 0.68 -0.52 12.52
C LEU A 107 0.24 0.64 11.64
N ILE A 108 1.01 1.72 11.67
CA ILE A 108 0.87 2.85 10.75
C ILE A 108 2.05 2.84 9.79
N LEU A 109 1.78 2.81 8.50
CA LEU A 109 2.79 2.97 7.46
C LEU A 109 2.76 4.41 6.95
N LEU A 110 3.86 5.14 7.15
CA LEU A 110 4.04 6.52 6.70
C LEU A 110 4.73 6.53 5.33
N THR A 111 4.02 6.98 4.31
CA THR A 111 4.57 6.99 2.95
C THR A 111 5.53 8.16 2.73
N SER A 112 6.49 8.01 1.81
CA SER A 112 7.32 9.11 1.33
C SER A 112 6.65 9.96 0.26
N GLU A 113 5.50 9.51 -0.28
CA GLU A 113 4.72 10.16 -1.32
C GLU A 113 3.22 9.88 -1.16
N PRO A 114 2.34 10.81 -1.56
CA PRO A 114 2.58 12.17 -2.04
C PRO A 114 3.02 13.15 -0.95
N HIS A 115 2.75 12.84 0.34
CA HIS A 115 3.30 13.57 1.48
C HIS A 115 4.52 12.80 2.03
N ASN A 116 5.65 13.50 2.14
CA ASN A 116 6.86 12.92 2.73
C ASN A 116 6.82 13.08 4.25
N PHE A 117 6.23 12.10 4.92
CA PHE A 117 6.12 12.12 6.38
C PHE A 117 7.47 12.17 7.07
N SER A 118 7.59 13.04 8.06
CA SER A 118 8.73 13.07 8.98
C SER A 118 8.55 12.09 10.16
N THR A 119 9.64 11.78 10.82
CA THR A 119 9.60 10.98 12.06
C THR A 119 8.80 11.68 13.16
N GLU A 120 8.91 13.00 13.26
CA GLU A 120 8.21 13.84 14.24
C GLU A 120 6.69 13.79 14.05
N GLU A 121 6.21 13.81 12.78
CA GLU A 121 4.80 13.65 12.47
C GLU A 121 4.29 12.28 12.92
N GLY A 122 5.05 11.22 12.67
CA GLY A 122 4.72 9.87 13.13
C GLY A 122 4.63 9.76 14.64
N ILE A 123 5.60 10.32 15.37
CA ILE A 123 5.58 10.38 16.83
C ILE A 123 4.35 11.15 17.33
N SER A 124 4.07 12.32 16.74
CA SER A 124 2.91 13.14 17.11
C SER A 124 1.58 12.41 16.92
N ILE A 125 1.44 11.63 15.84
CA ILE A 125 0.23 10.81 15.60
C ILE A 125 0.08 9.75 16.70
N ALA A 126 1.14 9.00 17.01
CA ALA A 126 1.12 7.98 18.05
C ALA A 126 0.81 8.57 19.44
N GLU A 127 1.42 9.71 19.79
CA GLU A 127 1.14 10.41 21.05
C GLU A 127 -0.31 10.89 21.16
N LYS A 128 -0.91 11.38 20.07
CA LYS A 128 -2.32 11.77 20.02
C LYS A 128 -3.24 10.57 20.25
N ILE A 129 -2.93 9.41 19.66
CA ILE A 129 -3.69 8.17 19.85
C ILE A 129 -3.64 7.74 21.32
N VAL A 130 -2.45 7.71 21.94
CA VAL A 130 -2.27 7.37 23.36
C VAL A 130 -2.98 8.37 24.27
N SER A 131 -2.86 9.67 23.98
CA SER A 131 -3.53 10.73 24.77
C SER A 131 -5.06 10.65 24.71
N ALA A 132 -5.60 10.10 23.62
CA ALA A 132 -7.03 9.84 23.45
C ALA A 132 -7.49 8.51 24.08
N GLY A 133 -6.58 7.75 24.72
CA GLY A 133 -6.88 6.50 25.42
C GLY A 133 -6.67 5.24 24.58
N GLY A 134 -6.07 5.35 23.40
CA GLY A 134 -5.68 4.21 22.56
C GLY A 134 -4.36 3.59 22.96
N VAL A 135 -4.03 2.46 22.31
CA VAL A 135 -2.73 1.82 22.40
C VAL A 135 -1.78 2.46 21.40
N SER A 136 -0.51 2.63 21.76
CA SER A 136 0.50 3.15 20.85
C SER A 136 0.71 2.19 19.67
N PRO A 137 0.44 2.58 18.42
CA PRO A 137 0.75 1.75 17.28
C PRO A 137 2.27 1.77 16.99
N GLU A 138 2.75 0.76 16.30
CA GLU A 138 4.04 0.87 15.62
C GLU A 138 3.90 1.83 14.43
N VAL A 139 4.93 2.67 14.23
CA VAL A 139 4.95 3.67 13.14
C VAL A 139 6.22 3.47 12.32
N ILE A 140 6.06 3.12 11.05
CA ILE A 140 7.16 2.73 10.17
C ILE A 140 7.05 3.46 8.83
N HIS A 141 8.18 3.99 8.34
CA HIS A 141 8.25 4.60 7.03
C HIS A 141 8.31 3.56 5.91
N ILE A 142 7.63 3.86 4.80
CA ILE A 142 7.59 3.03 3.60
C ILE A 142 7.81 3.89 2.35
N ASP A 143 8.48 3.31 1.34
CA ASP A 143 8.69 3.96 0.06
C ASP A 143 7.35 4.12 -0.69
N GLY A 144 6.90 5.36 -0.86
CA GLY A 144 5.64 5.67 -1.52
C GLY A 144 5.65 5.37 -3.02
N GLU A 145 6.82 5.44 -3.70
CA GLU A 145 6.92 5.06 -5.11
C GLU A 145 6.63 3.56 -5.32
N ASP A 146 7.12 2.71 -4.44
CA ASP A 146 6.86 1.27 -4.52
C ASP A 146 5.37 0.94 -4.26
N LEU A 147 4.63 1.84 -3.59
CA LEU A 147 3.19 1.71 -3.36
C LEU A 147 2.35 2.28 -4.50
N THR A 148 2.73 3.43 -5.06
CA THR A 148 1.82 4.23 -5.90
C THR A 148 2.11 4.13 -7.39
N TRP A 149 3.36 3.83 -7.78
CA TRP A 149 3.80 3.83 -9.17
C TRP A 149 3.65 2.44 -9.79
N PHE A 150 2.46 2.12 -10.28
CA PHE A 150 2.21 0.86 -10.99
C PHE A 150 2.78 0.87 -12.42
N GLY A 151 2.79 -0.31 -13.04
CA GLY A 151 3.28 -0.53 -14.39
C GLY A 151 4.53 -1.41 -14.42
N SER A 152 5.56 -1.03 -15.17
CA SER A 152 6.79 -1.81 -15.29
C SER A 152 7.56 -2.00 -13.97
N ARG A 153 7.33 -1.16 -12.98
CA ARG A 153 7.92 -1.23 -11.64
C ARG A 153 7.24 -2.25 -10.73
N THR A 154 5.99 -2.62 -11.01
CA THR A 154 5.16 -3.44 -10.11
C THR A 154 5.86 -4.75 -9.71
N ALA A 155 6.51 -5.44 -10.66
CA ALA A 155 7.21 -6.69 -10.35
C ALA A 155 8.31 -6.49 -9.30
N SER A 156 9.12 -5.43 -9.41
CA SER A 156 10.16 -5.12 -8.43
C SER A 156 9.61 -4.59 -7.12
N ALA A 157 8.52 -3.81 -7.16
CA ALA A 157 7.84 -3.29 -5.98
C ALA A 157 7.27 -4.43 -5.12
N LEU A 158 6.61 -5.42 -5.74
CA LEU A 158 6.11 -6.61 -5.03
C LEU A 158 7.21 -7.34 -4.25
N SER A 159 8.39 -7.55 -4.86
CA SER A 159 9.53 -8.20 -4.19
C SER A 159 10.01 -7.36 -3.00
N LYS A 160 10.25 -6.06 -3.20
CA LYS A 160 10.72 -5.16 -2.15
C LYS A 160 9.74 -5.06 -0.98
N LEU A 161 8.44 -4.95 -1.29
CA LEU A 161 7.38 -4.86 -0.27
C LEU A 161 7.22 -6.17 0.52
N ALA A 162 7.41 -7.33 -0.12
CA ALA A 162 7.43 -8.62 0.56
C ALA A 162 8.62 -8.75 1.53
N ASP A 163 9.80 -8.27 1.12
CA ASP A 163 11.00 -8.21 1.98
C ASP A 163 10.80 -7.21 3.13
N PHE A 164 10.28 -6.03 2.83
CA PHE A 164 9.93 -5.00 3.82
C PHE A 164 8.94 -5.56 4.87
N ARG A 165 7.86 -6.19 4.44
CA ARG A 165 6.90 -6.84 5.33
C ARG A 165 7.59 -7.84 6.27
N THR A 166 8.45 -8.68 5.73
CA THR A 166 9.17 -9.69 6.53
C THR A 166 10.02 -9.03 7.60
N HIS A 167 10.67 -7.89 7.28
CA HIS A 167 11.45 -7.12 8.24
C HIS A 167 10.57 -6.50 9.34
N VAL A 168 9.46 -5.85 8.95
CA VAL A 168 8.51 -5.21 9.88
C VAL A 168 8.02 -6.21 10.93
N PHE A 169 7.45 -7.34 10.51
CA PHE A 169 6.90 -8.30 11.47
C PHE A 169 7.95 -9.02 12.32
N LYS A 170 9.17 -9.18 11.82
CA LYS A 170 10.28 -9.68 12.63
C LYS A 170 10.67 -8.68 13.74
N THR A 171 10.52 -7.39 13.48
CA THR A 171 10.82 -6.33 14.46
C THR A 171 9.72 -6.22 15.51
N MET A 172 8.45 -6.27 15.11
CA MET A 172 7.28 -6.23 16.02
C MET A 172 7.16 -7.47 16.92
N SER A 173 7.76 -8.60 16.54
CA SER A 173 7.72 -9.85 17.31
C SER A 173 8.75 -9.95 18.42
N LYS A 174 9.55 -8.91 18.66
CA LYS A 174 10.59 -8.85 19.72
C LYS A 174 10.09 -8.11 20.94
#